data_086bc7956e1ace2d6c28aaf920952fb9
#
_entry.id   086bc7956e1ace2d6c28aaf920952fb9
#
_cell.length_a   1.000
_cell.length_b   1.000
_cell.length_c   1.000
_cell.angle_alpha   90.00
_cell.angle_beta   90.00
_cell.angle_gamma   90.00
#
_symmetry.space_group_name_H-M   'P 1'
#
loop_
_entity.id
_entity.type
_entity.pdbx_description
1 polymer ?
#
loop_
_entity_poly.entity_id
_entity_poly.type
_entity_poly.pdbx_seq_one_letter_code
_entity_poly.pdbx_strand_id
1 'polypeptide(L)'
;GEGPLVNQDISTTLELPSQLVVGIAMRPTDYLKVVADYQFTGWESFDVPTVDFAENGRDTDLILDYQNTHTWLFGAVYEAAEDVDLRAGFRFNTAAERDASVSPFLPEAERNYYSVGVGYDVSDDLRVDFGYQLVDQSDRRGRVRNRTSLDQTAEELNVGVYSSEGN
;
A
#
# COMPACT_ATOMS: atom_id res chain seq x y z
N GLY A 1 -26.04 -3.15 36.37
CA GLY A 1 -25.36 -2.32 35.39
C GLY A 1 -24.92 -3.18 34.22
N GLU A 2 -25.72 -3.19 33.16
CA GLU A 2 -25.29 -3.79 31.89
C GLU A 2 -24.20 -2.90 31.31
N GLY A 3 -23.05 -3.52 30.97
CA GLY A 3 -21.92 -2.82 30.37
C GLY A 3 -22.26 -2.31 28.97
N PRO A 4 -21.47 -1.37 28.43
CA PRO A 4 -21.73 -0.76 27.12
C PRO A 4 -21.58 -1.70 25.92
N LEU A 5 -21.29 -2.97 26.14
CA LEU A 5 -21.13 -3.99 25.09
C LEU A 5 -22.33 -4.94 25.12
N VAL A 6 -23.26 -4.69 24.22
CA VAL A 6 -24.40 -5.59 23.96
C VAL A 6 -23.95 -6.59 22.88
N ASN A 7 -24.32 -7.87 23.06
CA ASN A 7 -24.08 -8.90 22.05
C ASN A 7 -25.10 -8.71 20.93
N GLN A 8 -24.71 -8.16 19.80
CA GLN A 8 -25.59 -7.84 18.67
C GLN A 8 -24.97 -8.31 17.34
N ASP A 9 -25.81 -8.56 16.36
CA ASP A 9 -25.37 -8.87 15.00
C ASP A 9 -24.84 -7.59 14.33
N ILE A 10 -23.69 -7.74 13.68
CA ILE A 10 -23.03 -6.67 12.92
C ILE A 10 -22.89 -7.16 11.48
N SER A 11 -23.35 -6.38 10.52
CA SER A 11 -23.12 -6.63 9.11
C SER A 11 -22.33 -5.52 8.46
N THR A 12 -21.42 -5.86 7.57
CA THR A 12 -20.70 -4.91 6.73
C THR A 12 -20.45 -5.50 5.35
N THR A 13 -20.49 -4.68 4.33
CA THR A 13 -20.14 -5.04 2.96
C THR A 13 -18.86 -4.32 2.59
N LEU A 14 -17.86 -5.07 2.15
CA LEU A 14 -16.57 -4.55 1.71
C LEU A 14 -16.48 -4.66 0.19
N GLU A 15 -16.48 -3.54 -0.51
CA GLU A 15 -16.22 -3.49 -1.95
C GLU A 15 -14.71 -3.35 -2.18
N LEU A 16 -14.14 -4.26 -2.97
CA LEU A 16 -12.70 -4.21 -3.29
C LEU A 16 -12.45 -3.27 -4.48
N PRO A 17 -11.35 -2.50 -4.46
CA PRO A 17 -11.01 -1.61 -5.56
C PRO A 17 -10.70 -2.37 -6.85
N SER A 18 -11.06 -1.79 -7.98
CA SER A 18 -10.68 -2.31 -9.29
C SER A 18 -9.18 -2.19 -9.52
N GLN A 19 -8.58 -3.15 -10.23
CA GLN A 19 -7.18 -3.12 -10.59
C GLN A 19 -6.99 -3.34 -12.08
N LEU A 20 -6.05 -2.59 -12.68
CA LEU A 20 -5.56 -2.77 -14.03
C LEU A 20 -4.03 -2.92 -13.99
N VAL A 21 -3.53 -4.00 -14.57
CA VAL A 21 -2.08 -4.22 -14.71
C VAL A 21 -1.74 -4.39 -16.18
N VAL A 22 -0.74 -3.64 -16.64
CA VAL A 22 -0.20 -3.73 -18.00
C VAL A 22 1.31 -3.85 -17.90
N GLY A 23 1.88 -4.85 -18.58
CA GLY A 23 3.30 -5.10 -18.53
C GLY A 23 3.89 -5.46 -19.88
N ILE A 24 5.19 -5.21 -20.02
CA ILE A 24 5.99 -5.59 -21.16
C ILE A 24 7.28 -6.28 -20.69
N ALA A 25 7.66 -7.34 -21.37
CA ALA A 25 8.93 -8.01 -21.18
C ALA A 25 9.63 -8.15 -22.53
N MET A 26 10.93 -7.88 -22.57
CA MET A 26 11.74 -8.03 -23.77
C MET A 26 13.11 -8.61 -23.43
N ARG A 27 13.74 -9.21 -24.43
CA ARG A 27 15.13 -9.68 -24.40
C ARG A 27 15.93 -8.92 -25.44
N PRO A 28 16.57 -7.79 -25.07
CA PRO A 28 17.40 -7.02 -26.02
C PRO A 28 18.61 -7.78 -26.51
N THR A 29 19.10 -8.72 -25.69
CA THR A 29 20.18 -9.66 -26.01
C THR A 29 19.83 -11.04 -25.45
N ASP A 30 20.61 -12.05 -25.81
CA ASP A 30 20.40 -13.43 -25.33
C ASP A 30 20.56 -13.55 -23.80
N TYR A 31 21.37 -12.68 -23.21
CA TYR A 31 21.72 -12.69 -21.78
C TYR A 31 21.06 -11.55 -20.97
N LEU A 32 20.22 -10.72 -21.58
CA LEU A 32 19.53 -9.64 -20.87
C LEU A 32 18.02 -9.69 -21.07
N LYS A 33 17.28 -9.86 -19.98
CA LYS A 33 15.84 -9.71 -19.94
C LYS A 33 15.51 -8.43 -19.17
N VAL A 34 14.64 -7.58 -19.72
CA VAL A 34 14.08 -6.41 -19.04
C VAL A 34 12.57 -6.49 -19.00
N VAL A 35 11.98 -5.98 -17.92
CA VAL A 35 10.54 -5.93 -17.71
C VAL A 35 10.13 -4.54 -17.23
N ALA A 36 8.96 -4.11 -17.63
CA ALA A 36 8.33 -2.89 -17.13
C ALA A 36 6.84 -3.14 -16.98
N ASP A 37 6.28 -2.84 -15.78
CA ASP A 37 4.88 -3.00 -15.48
C ASP A 37 4.33 -1.69 -14.93
N TYR A 38 3.07 -1.43 -15.27
CA TYR A 38 2.25 -0.38 -14.69
C TYR A 38 1.02 -1.00 -14.07
N GLN A 39 0.73 -0.64 -12.83
CA GLN A 39 -0.47 -1.04 -12.12
C GLN A 39 -1.25 0.21 -11.67
N PHE A 40 -2.53 0.21 -11.99
CA PHE A 40 -3.52 1.15 -11.48
C PHE A 40 -4.42 0.44 -10.47
N THR A 41 -4.71 1.10 -9.33
CA THR A 41 -5.69 0.61 -8.36
C THR A 41 -6.67 1.73 -8.04
N GLY A 42 -7.96 1.50 -8.33
CA GLY A 42 -9.04 2.46 -8.22
C GLY A 42 -9.61 2.55 -6.80
N TRP A 43 -8.86 3.10 -5.86
CA TRP A 43 -9.28 3.26 -4.48
C TRP A 43 -10.40 4.28 -4.27
N GLU A 44 -10.59 5.23 -5.18
CA GLU A 44 -11.71 6.20 -5.12
C GLU A 44 -13.09 5.53 -5.22
N SER A 45 -13.17 4.33 -5.82
CA SER A 45 -14.39 3.54 -5.88
C SER A 45 -14.59 2.65 -4.64
N PHE A 46 -13.65 2.70 -3.70
CA PHE A 46 -13.74 1.96 -2.44
C PHE A 46 -14.68 2.70 -1.51
N ASP A 47 -15.96 2.28 -1.51
CA ASP A 47 -16.97 2.82 -0.61
C ASP A 47 -16.65 2.45 0.85
N VAL A 48 -16.83 3.42 1.71
CA VAL A 48 -16.62 3.30 3.14
C VAL A 48 -17.56 2.22 3.70
N PRO A 49 -17.04 1.16 4.32
CA PRO A 49 -17.93 0.20 4.95
C PRO A 49 -18.71 0.88 6.08
N THR A 50 -20.01 1.06 5.86
CA THR A 50 -20.95 1.42 6.93
C THR A 50 -21.06 0.22 7.86
N VAL A 51 -20.74 0.41 9.12
CA VAL A 51 -20.99 -0.60 10.15
C VAL A 51 -22.39 -0.39 10.67
N ASP A 52 -23.30 -1.27 10.26
CA ASP A 52 -24.69 -1.27 10.70
C ASP A 52 -24.82 -2.04 12.03
N PHE A 53 -25.28 -1.35 13.08
CA PHE A 53 -25.53 -1.91 14.40
C PHE A 53 -27.03 -2.14 14.56
N ALA A 54 -27.46 -3.40 14.45
CA ALA A 54 -28.85 -3.81 14.41
C ALA A 54 -29.74 -3.31 15.58
N GLU A 55 -29.18 -3.04 16.76
CA GLU A 55 -29.97 -2.68 17.94
C GLU A 55 -29.87 -1.22 18.39
N ASN A 56 -28.82 -0.47 17.99
CA ASN A 56 -28.59 0.87 18.55
C ASN A 56 -28.82 2.02 17.58
N GLY A 57 -29.08 1.75 16.29
CA GLY A 57 -29.31 2.77 15.26
C GLY A 57 -28.19 3.80 15.14
N ARG A 58 -26.97 3.44 15.56
CA ARG A 58 -25.78 4.28 15.45
C ARG A 58 -24.87 3.71 14.38
N ASP A 59 -25.21 4.04 13.14
CA ASP A 59 -24.34 3.77 12.02
C ASP A 59 -23.07 4.60 12.15
N THR A 60 -21.93 3.98 12.02
CA THR A 60 -20.65 4.68 12.04
C THR A 60 -20.03 4.62 10.67
N ASP A 61 -20.02 5.75 9.96
CA ASP A 61 -19.31 5.91 8.72
C ASP A 61 -17.81 6.10 8.99
N LEU A 62 -16.98 5.21 8.50
CA LEU A 62 -15.55 5.42 8.45
C LEU A 62 -15.24 6.29 7.22
N ILE A 63 -15.05 7.56 7.37
CA ILE A 63 -14.67 8.42 6.26
C ILE A 63 -13.19 8.17 5.92
N LEU A 64 -12.99 7.40 4.86
CA LEU A 64 -11.69 7.13 4.26
C LEU A 64 -11.62 7.94 2.95
N ASP A 65 -10.74 8.92 2.88
CA ASP A 65 -10.54 9.74 1.66
C ASP A 65 -9.37 9.15 0.86
N TYR A 66 -9.65 8.04 0.19
CA TYR A 66 -8.66 7.38 -0.66
C TYR A 66 -8.59 8.01 -2.05
N GLN A 67 -7.41 8.01 -2.62
CA GLN A 67 -7.13 8.38 -4.00
C GLN A 67 -6.59 7.16 -4.77
N ASN A 68 -6.84 7.16 -6.06
CA ASN A 68 -6.31 6.13 -6.94
C ASN A 68 -4.78 6.05 -6.86
N THR A 69 -4.25 4.84 -6.87
CA THR A 69 -2.81 4.62 -6.80
C THR A 69 -2.24 4.13 -8.12
N HIS A 70 -1.00 4.54 -8.36
CA HIS A 70 -0.22 4.17 -9.51
C HIS A 70 1.08 3.51 -9.05
N THR A 71 1.37 2.35 -9.59
CA THR A 71 2.60 1.63 -9.32
C THR A 71 3.35 1.42 -10.63
N TRP A 72 4.63 1.76 -10.65
CA TRP A 72 5.55 1.53 -11.75
C TRP A 72 6.63 0.55 -11.30
N LEU A 73 6.83 -0.52 -12.05
CA LEU A 73 7.85 -1.52 -11.76
C LEU A 73 8.79 -1.62 -12.96
N PHE A 74 10.08 -1.69 -12.68
CA PHE A 74 11.12 -1.95 -13.68
C PHE A 74 12.03 -3.02 -13.14
N GLY A 75 12.40 -3.96 -13.99
CA GLY A 75 13.26 -5.08 -13.62
C GLY A 75 14.20 -5.47 -14.74
N ALA A 76 15.37 -5.97 -14.35
CA ALA A 76 16.33 -6.55 -15.25
C ALA A 76 16.92 -7.82 -14.66
N VAL A 77 17.14 -8.81 -15.53
CA VAL A 77 17.89 -10.03 -15.24
C VAL A 77 19.00 -10.12 -16.28
N TYR A 78 20.23 -10.20 -15.79
CA TYR A 78 21.42 -10.36 -16.61
C TYR A 78 22.10 -11.68 -16.30
N GLU A 79 22.19 -12.55 -17.29
CA GLU A 79 22.91 -13.81 -17.24
C GLU A 79 24.41 -13.51 -17.35
N ALA A 80 25.08 -13.38 -16.19
CA ALA A 80 26.50 -12.98 -16.10
C ALA A 80 27.44 -14.13 -16.44
N ALA A 81 26.99 -15.37 -16.22
CA ALA A 81 27.65 -16.61 -16.61
C ALA A 81 26.58 -17.70 -16.83
N GLU A 82 26.97 -18.86 -17.30
CA GLU A 82 26.06 -19.97 -17.61
C GLU A 82 25.21 -20.41 -16.42
N ASP A 83 25.73 -20.22 -15.20
CA ASP A 83 25.14 -20.60 -13.91
C ASP A 83 24.91 -19.41 -12.97
N VAL A 84 25.08 -18.15 -13.43
CA VAL A 84 24.96 -16.94 -12.58
C VAL A 84 24.03 -15.91 -13.19
N ASP A 85 22.97 -15.56 -12.48
CA ASP A 85 22.08 -14.45 -12.78
C ASP A 85 22.30 -13.28 -11.81
N LEU A 86 22.40 -12.09 -12.35
CA LEU A 86 22.28 -10.84 -11.60
C LEU A 86 20.92 -10.20 -11.86
N ARG A 87 20.30 -9.69 -10.80
CA ARG A 87 18.97 -9.07 -10.87
C ARG A 87 18.97 -7.71 -10.26
N ALA A 88 18.26 -6.78 -10.88
CA ALA A 88 17.98 -5.47 -10.33
C ALA A 88 16.53 -5.10 -10.57
N GLY A 89 15.93 -4.37 -9.64
CA GLY A 89 14.55 -3.91 -9.73
C GLY A 89 14.35 -2.57 -9.05
N PHE A 90 13.41 -1.83 -9.60
CA PHE A 90 12.91 -0.58 -9.04
C PHE A 90 11.39 -0.58 -9.07
N ARG A 91 10.76 -0.17 -7.97
CA ARG A 91 9.32 0.03 -7.89
C ARG A 91 9.03 1.36 -7.24
N PHE A 92 8.13 2.12 -7.84
CA PHE A 92 7.58 3.37 -7.31
C PHE A 92 6.08 3.19 -7.09
N ASN A 93 5.61 3.54 -5.88
CA ASN A 93 4.20 3.56 -5.53
C ASN A 93 3.77 4.96 -5.11
N THR A 94 2.68 5.47 -5.69
CA THR A 94 2.01 6.63 -5.13
C THR A 94 1.24 6.25 -3.87
N ALA A 95 1.02 7.21 -2.97
CA ALA A 95 0.22 7.00 -1.78
C ALA A 95 -1.28 6.89 -2.11
N ALA A 96 -2.00 5.98 -1.43
CA ALA A 96 -3.45 5.84 -1.55
C ALA A 96 -4.20 6.89 -0.73
N GLU A 97 -3.62 7.38 0.35
CA GLU A 97 -4.26 8.29 1.29
C GLU A 97 -3.80 9.73 1.07
N ARG A 98 -4.74 10.69 1.11
CA ARG A 98 -4.41 12.13 1.02
C ARG A 98 -3.83 12.62 2.34
N ASP A 99 -2.96 13.65 2.29
CA ASP A 99 -2.30 14.22 3.48
C ASP A 99 -3.27 14.64 4.60
N ALA A 100 -4.51 15.00 4.24
CA ALA A 100 -5.52 15.45 5.18
C ALA A 100 -6.17 14.31 5.98
N SER A 101 -6.10 13.06 5.49
CA SER A 101 -6.76 11.89 6.07
C SER A 101 -5.79 10.87 6.66
N VAL A 102 -4.48 11.05 6.47
CA VAL A 102 -3.45 10.16 7.00
C VAL A 102 -3.61 9.99 8.52
N SER A 103 -3.72 8.75 8.95
CA SER A 103 -3.91 8.35 10.34
C SER A 103 -2.62 7.76 10.92
N PRO A 104 -2.35 7.94 12.25
CA PRO A 104 -1.21 7.30 12.89
C PRO A 104 -1.21 5.78 12.83
N PHE A 105 -2.39 5.17 12.61
CA PHE A 105 -2.56 3.72 12.54
C PHE A 105 -2.15 3.13 11.18
N LEU A 106 -2.22 3.94 10.11
CA LEU A 106 -1.87 3.54 8.74
C LEU A 106 -1.20 4.73 8.04
N PRO A 107 0.09 5.00 8.35
CA PRO A 107 0.83 6.07 7.70
C PRO A 107 1.21 5.64 6.27
N GLU A 108 0.28 5.75 5.34
CA GLU A 108 0.53 5.50 3.93
C GLU A 108 1.26 6.69 3.30
N ALA A 109 2.38 6.40 2.61
CA ALA A 109 3.19 7.38 1.91
C ALA A 109 3.66 6.84 0.57
N GLU A 110 4.15 7.72 -0.30
CA GLU A 110 4.88 7.30 -1.48
C GLU A 110 6.11 6.48 -1.08
N ARG A 111 6.36 5.39 -1.81
CA ARG A 111 7.45 4.48 -1.52
C ARG A 111 8.22 4.15 -2.78
N ASN A 112 9.55 4.21 -2.64
CA ASN A 112 10.50 3.71 -3.60
C ASN A 112 11.11 2.41 -3.08
N TYR A 113 11.17 1.41 -3.93
CA TYR A 113 11.78 0.12 -3.62
C TYR A 113 12.93 -0.11 -4.58
N TYR A 114 14.10 -0.34 -4.04
CA TYR A 114 15.31 -0.70 -4.78
C TYR A 114 15.67 -2.14 -4.43
N SER A 115 15.78 -2.99 -5.42
CA SER A 115 16.09 -4.41 -5.20
C SER A 115 17.27 -4.86 -6.04
N VAL A 116 18.10 -5.70 -5.47
CA VAL A 116 19.18 -6.40 -6.15
C VAL A 116 19.17 -7.87 -5.74
N GLY A 117 19.63 -8.73 -6.61
CA GLY A 117 19.68 -10.16 -6.34
C GLY A 117 20.72 -10.86 -7.18
N VAL A 118 21.12 -12.03 -6.72
CA VAL A 118 21.97 -12.97 -7.42
C VAL A 118 21.40 -14.37 -7.30
N GLY A 119 21.34 -15.08 -8.41
CA GLY A 119 21.02 -16.50 -8.47
C GLY A 119 22.24 -17.28 -8.94
N TYR A 120 22.46 -18.42 -8.32
CA TYR A 120 23.54 -19.34 -8.68
C TYR A 120 23.03 -20.77 -8.79
N ASP A 121 23.22 -21.38 -9.95
CA ASP A 121 22.92 -22.78 -10.20
C ASP A 121 24.12 -23.63 -9.73
N VAL A 122 23.97 -24.24 -8.54
CA VAL A 122 25.03 -25.06 -7.91
C VAL A 122 25.18 -26.40 -8.66
N SER A 123 24.07 -26.91 -9.19
CA SER A 123 23.97 -28.13 -10.02
C SER A 123 22.66 -28.09 -10.79
N ASP A 124 22.43 -29.07 -11.69
CA ASP A 124 21.19 -29.19 -12.46
C ASP A 124 19.91 -29.24 -11.59
N ASP A 125 20.04 -29.70 -10.35
CA ASP A 125 18.90 -29.88 -9.41
C ASP A 125 18.89 -28.87 -8.27
N LEU A 126 19.90 -28.01 -8.12
CA LEU A 126 20.03 -27.09 -7.00
C LEU A 126 20.40 -25.69 -7.42
N ARG A 127 19.48 -24.75 -7.16
CA ARG A 127 19.70 -23.30 -7.32
C ARG A 127 19.64 -22.60 -5.97
N VAL A 128 20.50 -21.63 -5.75
CA VAL A 128 20.52 -20.75 -4.57
C VAL A 128 20.33 -19.31 -5.04
N ASP A 129 19.34 -18.64 -4.45
CA ASP A 129 19.04 -17.23 -4.75
C ASP A 129 19.22 -16.39 -3.49
N PHE A 130 19.89 -15.24 -3.63
CA PHE A 130 19.99 -14.20 -2.62
C PHE A 130 19.39 -12.89 -3.15
N GLY A 131 18.58 -12.21 -2.33
CA GLY A 131 17.97 -10.94 -2.67
C GLY A 131 18.03 -9.96 -1.51
N TYR A 132 18.23 -8.69 -1.84
CA TYR A 132 18.18 -7.57 -0.91
C TYR A 132 17.27 -6.48 -1.46
N GLN A 133 16.43 -5.89 -0.60
CA GLN A 133 15.55 -4.79 -0.95
C GLN A 133 15.68 -3.66 0.05
N LEU A 134 15.88 -2.46 -0.45
CA LEU A 134 15.80 -1.20 0.29
C LEU A 134 14.47 -0.53 0.00
N VAL A 135 13.76 -0.10 1.04
CA VAL A 135 12.51 0.66 0.92
C VAL A 135 12.76 2.06 1.45
N ASP A 136 12.53 3.04 0.59
CA ASP A 136 12.58 4.46 0.91
C ASP A 136 11.16 5.01 0.89
N GLN A 137 10.70 5.51 2.04
CA GLN A 137 9.35 6.04 2.22
C GLN A 137 9.42 7.53 2.47
N SER A 138 8.60 8.29 1.75
CA SER A 138 8.50 9.75 1.94
C SER A 138 7.92 10.09 3.31
N ASP A 139 8.43 11.16 3.92
CA ASP A 139 7.89 11.70 5.16
C ASP A 139 6.45 12.19 4.97
N ARG A 140 5.61 11.88 5.95
CA ARG A 140 4.21 12.33 5.97
C ARG A 140 3.91 13.13 7.21
N ARG A 141 3.06 14.16 7.05
CA ARG A 141 2.49 14.94 8.15
C ARG A 141 0.97 14.80 8.10
N GLY A 142 0.41 14.14 9.11
CA GLY A 142 -1.03 13.98 9.24
C GLY A 142 -1.59 14.79 10.41
N ARG A 143 -2.91 15.00 10.40
CA ARG A 143 -3.65 15.63 11.50
C ARG A 143 -4.51 14.59 12.19
N VAL A 144 -4.32 14.44 13.50
CA VAL A 144 -5.22 13.60 14.30
C VAL A 144 -6.49 14.41 14.55
N ARG A 145 -7.61 13.97 13.97
CA ARG A 145 -8.93 14.52 14.27
C ARG A 145 -9.56 13.71 15.39
N ASN A 146 -9.81 14.35 16.51
CA ASN A 146 -10.56 13.71 17.61
C ASN A 146 -12.06 13.93 17.39
N ARG A 147 -12.79 12.89 17.01
CA ARG A 147 -14.26 12.93 16.90
C ARG A 147 -14.88 12.54 18.23
N THR A 148 -14.89 13.45 19.20
CA THR A 148 -15.49 13.17 20.52
C THR A 148 -16.86 13.77 20.72
N SER A 149 -17.40 14.59 19.80
CA SER A 149 -18.80 15.03 19.88
C SER A 149 -19.37 15.38 18.50
N LEU A 150 -20.63 15.05 18.30
CA LEU A 150 -21.42 15.29 17.09
C LEU A 150 -21.74 16.78 16.83
N ASP A 151 -21.28 17.70 17.67
CA ASP A 151 -21.72 19.09 17.70
C ASP A 151 -20.58 20.13 17.63
N GLN A 152 -19.34 19.71 17.31
CA GLN A 152 -18.20 20.63 17.22
C GLN A 152 -17.83 20.90 15.77
N THR A 153 -17.62 22.18 15.44
CA THR A 153 -17.16 22.62 14.12
C THR A 153 -15.73 22.14 13.84
N ALA A 154 -15.39 21.91 12.57
CA ALA A 154 -14.13 21.31 12.14
C ALA A 154 -12.86 22.06 12.62
N GLU A 155 -12.98 23.31 13.06
CA GLU A 155 -11.87 24.15 13.56
C GLU A 155 -11.46 23.80 15.00
N GLU A 156 -12.41 23.31 15.83
CA GLU A 156 -12.16 22.99 17.24
C GLU A 156 -11.60 21.59 17.49
N LEU A 157 -11.57 20.74 16.44
CA LEU A 157 -11.20 19.32 16.53
C LEU A 157 -9.73 19.04 16.19
N ASN A 158 -8.93 20.07 16.03
CA ASN A 158 -7.52 19.92 15.62
C ASN A 158 -6.63 19.65 16.84
N VAL A 159 -6.59 18.42 17.33
CA VAL A 159 -5.94 18.06 18.62
C VAL A 159 -4.46 17.72 18.47
N GLY A 160 -3.95 17.53 17.28
CA GLY A 160 -2.53 17.23 17.08
C GLY A 160 -2.12 17.07 15.61
N VAL A 161 -0.84 17.31 15.39
CA VAL A 161 -0.15 17.01 14.13
C VAL A 161 0.88 15.95 14.44
N TYR A 162 0.87 14.86 13.67
CA TYR A 162 1.96 13.88 13.74
C TYR A 162 2.75 13.89 12.43
N SER A 163 4.01 13.51 12.48
CA SER A 163 4.84 13.27 11.31
C SER A 163 5.40 11.85 11.37
N SER A 164 5.40 11.14 10.24
CA SER A 164 6.16 9.91 10.07
C SER A 164 7.43 10.26 9.30
N GLU A 165 8.58 9.97 9.88
CA GLU A 165 9.86 10.08 9.20
C GLU A 165 10.18 8.71 8.56
N GLY A 166 10.51 8.70 7.27
CA GLY A 166 11.00 7.51 6.59
C GLY A 166 12.40 7.17 7.09
N ASN A 167 12.63 5.95 7.50
CA ASN A 167 13.94 5.42 7.86
C ASN A 167 14.53 4.63 6.72
#